data_dc09b430c4a82cb09b6f3955cb4b271e
#
_entry.id   dc09b430c4a82cb09b6f3955cb4b271e
#
_cell.length_a   1.000
_cell.length_b   1.000
_cell.length_c   1.000
_cell.angle_alpha   90.00
_cell.angle_beta   90.00
_cell.angle_gamma   90.00
#
_symmetry.space_group_name_H-M   'P 1'
#
loop_
_entity.id
_entity.type
_entity.pdbx_description
1 polymer ?
#
loop_
_entity_poly.entity_id
_entity_poly.type
_entity_poly.pdbx_seq_one_letter_code
_entity_poly.pdbx_strand_id
1 'polypeptide(L)'
;MGSIRKGRDIDSNTTMRDFTQRHWRTLSQSDIDRLLELALSEDVQTVGDLTCLALVPETAQGAATIAARTQGILAGVPLIPKILSAVDSHLVWEPALEDGAELTCGAIVGTIRGPARGLLIAERPILNFLGRLSGIATLTRRYVDAVQGTNARIYDTRKTTPGWRQLEKYAVQCGGGNNHRSGLYDAVLIKDNHLAFGRQENELFTPAEAVIRTKEFLRQSSTTIPFIEIEVDTLDQLREVLPTEPDIVLLDNMSPSQIMEAIQMRNAIKPNVHLEASGGITLDTIRNVAETGIERISVGALTHAAVSLDFGLDW
;
A
#
# COMPACT_ATOMS: atom_id res chain seq x y z
N MET A 1 -52.12 -5.26 -21.61
CA MET A 1 -51.12 -4.72 -22.53
C MET A 1 -50.40 -3.61 -21.78
N GLY A 2 -49.31 -3.91 -21.15
CA GLY A 2 -48.49 -3.00 -20.36
C GLY A 2 -47.04 -3.06 -20.86
N SER A 3 -46.62 -1.99 -21.51
CA SER A 3 -45.27 -1.80 -22.11
C SER A 3 -44.22 -1.66 -21.02
N ILE A 4 -43.34 -2.64 -20.90
CA ILE A 4 -42.15 -2.61 -20.07
C ILE A 4 -41.12 -1.75 -20.81
N ARG A 5 -40.81 -0.57 -20.25
CA ARG A 5 -39.68 0.25 -20.70
C ARG A 5 -38.37 -0.48 -20.32
N LYS A 6 -37.63 -0.92 -21.32
CA LYS A 6 -36.26 -1.37 -21.19
C LYS A 6 -35.42 -0.20 -20.67
N GLY A 7 -34.83 -0.37 -19.48
CA GLY A 7 -33.77 0.49 -18.97
C GLY A 7 -32.57 0.41 -19.93
N ARG A 8 -31.98 1.54 -20.22
CA ARG A 8 -30.71 1.62 -20.96
C ARG A 8 -29.62 1.07 -20.04
N ASP A 9 -29.06 -0.06 -20.42
CA ASP A 9 -27.78 -0.51 -19.87
C ASP A 9 -26.73 0.54 -20.27
N ILE A 10 -26.24 1.24 -19.25
CA ILE A 10 -25.02 2.06 -19.39
C ILE A 10 -23.88 1.05 -19.39
N ASP A 11 -23.27 0.82 -20.53
CA ASP A 11 -22.04 0.06 -20.70
C ASP A 11 -20.91 0.74 -19.90
N SER A 12 -20.78 0.37 -18.64
CA SER A 12 -19.69 0.79 -17.75
C SER A 12 -18.51 -0.18 -17.82
N ASN A 13 -18.06 -0.51 -19.01
CA ASN A 13 -16.91 -1.42 -19.16
C ASN A 13 -15.69 -0.72 -19.75
N THR A 14 -15.35 0.47 -19.18
CA THR A 14 -13.98 0.97 -19.26
C THR A 14 -13.35 0.61 -17.93
N THR A 15 -12.83 -0.62 -17.82
CA THR A 15 -11.99 -0.99 -16.68
C THR A 15 -10.84 0.00 -16.61
N MET A 16 -10.87 0.86 -15.59
CA MET A 16 -9.82 1.82 -15.30
C MET A 16 -8.49 1.06 -15.22
N ARG A 17 -7.54 1.36 -16.12
CA ARG A 17 -6.19 0.83 -16.00
C ARG A 17 -5.61 1.29 -14.67
N ASP A 18 -5.15 0.38 -13.85
CA ASP A 18 -4.60 0.67 -12.54
C ASP A 18 -3.32 -0.13 -12.28
N PHE A 19 -2.54 0.30 -11.30
CA PHE A 19 -1.34 -0.42 -10.87
C PHE A 19 -1.68 -1.80 -10.33
N THR A 20 -0.70 -2.72 -10.36
CA THR A 20 -0.86 -4.07 -9.83
C THR A 20 -1.08 -4.01 -8.32
N GLN A 21 -2.24 -4.50 -7.87
CA GLN A 21 -2.59 -4.55 -6.46
C GLN A 21 -1.91 -5.73 -5.75
N ARG A 22 -1.46 -5.53 -4.50
CA ARG A 22 -0.67 -6.49 -3.73
C ARG A 22 -1.56 -7.31 -2.80
N HIS A 23 -1.97 -8.49 -3.25
CA HIS A 23 -2.65 -9.48 -2.42
C HIS A 23 -1.64 -10.48 -1.86
N TRP A 24 -1.91 -11.09 -0.71
CA TRP A 24 -1.00 -12.04 -0.07
C TRP A 24 -0.41 -13.08 -1.04
N ARG A 25 -1.27 -13.65 -1.90
CA ARG A 25 -0.87 -14.68 -2.87
C ARG A 25 0.07 -14.19 -3.97
N THR A 26 0.15 -12.89 -4.19
CA THR A 26 0.99 -12.27 -5.24
C THR A 26 2.30 -11.73 -4.70
N LEU A 27 2.52 -11.78 -3.39
CA LEU A 27 3.77 -11.35 -2.76
C LEU A 27 4.90 -12.33 -3.05
N SER A 28 6.12 -11.83 -3.18
CA SER A 28 7.32 -12.65 -3.28
C SER A 28 7.56 -13.41 -1.97
N GLN A 29 7.28 -14.69 -1.96
CA GLN A 29 7.46 -15.51 -0.76
C GLN A 29 8.93 -15.57 -0.33
N SER A 30 9.86 -15.59 -1.28
CA SER A 30 11.30 -15.58 -0.98
C SER A 30 11.76 -14.29 -0.27
N ASP A 31 11.18 -13.13 -0.61
CA ASP A 31 11.53 -11.88 0.08
C ASP A 31 10.94 -11.83 1.49
N ILE A 32 9.74 -12.39 1.67
CA ILE A 32 9.13 -12.54 2.99
C ILE A 32 9.98 -13.46 3.85
N ASP A 33 10.37 -14.62 3.34
CA ASP A 33 11.16 -15.62 4.08
C ASP A 33 12.51 -15.03 4.53
N ARG A 34 13.20 -14.25 3.67
CA ARG A 34 14.43 -13.53 4.04
C ARG A 34 14.20 -12.49 5.16
N LEU A 35 13.06 -11.77 5.11
CA LEU A 35 12.72 -10.78 6.14
C LEU A 35 12.43 -11.47 7.49
N LEU A 36 11.75 -12.61 7.46
CA LEU A 36 11.49 -13.41 8.67
C LEU A 36 12.78 -14.01 9.25
N GLU A 37 13.66 -14.53 8.39
CA GLU A 37 14.98 -15.03 8.81
C GLU A 37 15.78 -13.92 9.51
N LEU A 38 15.81 -12.72 8.93
CA LEU A 38 16.48 -11.57 9.54
C LEU A 38 15.86 -11.23 10.90
N ALA A 39 14.53 -11.12 10.99
CA ALA A 39 13.83 -10.77 12.22
C ALA A 39 14.05 -11.82 13.34
N LEU A 40 14.05 -13.11 13.00
CA LEU A 40 14.34 -14.17 13.97
C LEU A 40 15.82 -14.16 14.40
N SER A 41 16.73 -13.89 13.47
CA SER A 41 18.18 -13.84 13.79
C SER A 41 18.53 -12.65 14.70
N GLU A 42 17.78 -11.55 14.66
CA GLU A 42 17.96 -10.42 15.59
C GLU A 42 17.74 -10.83 17.04
N ASP A 43 16.75 -11.72 17.30
CA ASP A 43 16.38 -12.13 18.67
C ASP A 43 17.20 -13.31 19.19
N VAL A 44 17.44 -14.33 18.38
CA VAL A 44 17.99 -15.59 18.90
C VAL A 44 19.43 -15.88 18.46
N GLN A 45 19.91 -15.32 17.36
CA GLN A 45 21.23 -15.59 16.79
C GLN A 45 21.56 -17.09 16.78
N THR A 46 22.79 -17.46 17.21
CA THR A 46 23.23 -18.87 17.35
C THR A 46 23.10 -19.43 18.78
N VAL A 47 22.78 -18.57 19.74
CA VAL A 47 22.75 -18.93 21.17
C VAL A 47 21.35 -19.37 21.60
N GLY A 48 20.31 -18.80 21.01
CA GLY A 48 18.92 -19.04 21.39
C GLY A 48 18.45 -18.15 22.54
N ASP A 49 17.25 -18.37 23.05
CA ASP A 49 16.69 -17.67 24.20
C ASP A 49 17.28 -18.17 25.51
N LEU A 50 18.21 -17.40 26.06
CA LEU A 50 18.91 -17.73 27.31
C LEU A 50 17.95 -17.89 28.51
N THR A 51 16.87 -17.12 28.55
CA THR A 51 15.87 -17.23 29.61
C THR A 51 15.10 -18.52 29.54
N CYS A 52 14.66 -18.90 28.35
CA CYS A 52 14.02 -20.17 28.10
C CYS A 52 14.96 -21.36 28.40
N LEU A 53 16.21 -21.25 27.98
CA LEU A 53 17.20 -22.30 28.26
C LEU A 53 17.42 -22.52 29.76
N ALA A 54 17.39 -21.44 30.55
CA ALA A 54 17.61 -21.49 31.98
C ALA A 54 16.39 -21.93 32.81
N LEU A 55 15.17 -21.56 32.39
CA LEU A 55 13.97 -21.62 33.23
C LEU A 55 12.86 -22.53 32.70
N VAL A 56 12.76 -22.75 31.38
CA VAL A 56 11.65 -23.48 30.76
C VAL A 56 12.07 -24.89 30.41
N PRO A 57 11.44 -25.95 30.97
CA PRO A 57 11.74 -27.34 30.57
C PRO A 57 11.48 -27.57 29.08
N GLU A 58 12.30 -28.40 28.43
CA GLU A 58 12.11 -28.76 27.02
C GLU A 58 10.76 -29.41 26.73
N THR A 59 10.23 -30.15 27.70
CA THR A 59 8.95 -30.83 27.59
C THR A 59 7.75 -29.96 27.87
N ALA A 60 7.96 -28.69 28.28
CA ALA A 60 6.88 -27.80 28.62
C ALA A 60 6.02 -27.48 27.39
N GLN A 61 4.71 -27.61 27.55
CA GLN A 61 3.71 -27.27 26.53
C GLN A 61 2.88 -26.11 27.03
N GLY A 62 2.38 -25.29 26.10
CA GLY A 62 1.55 -24.15 26.43
C GLY A 62 0.54 -23.82 25.34
N ALA A 63 -0.31 -22.88 25.68
CA ALA A 63 -1.22 -22.24 24.73
C ALA A 63 -1.24 -20.74 25.04
N ALA A 64 -1.24 -19.92 24.01
CA ALA A 64 -1.31 -18.48 24.15
C ALA A 64 -2.24 -17.87 23.11
N THR A 65 -2.94 -16.81 23.49
CA THR A 65 -3.93 -16.14 22.65
C THR A 65 -3.41 -14.76 22.24
N ILE A 66 -3.41 -14.47 20.94
CA ILE A 66 -3.09 -13.12 20.45
C ILE A 66 -4.34 -12.26 20.56
N ALA A 67 -4.23 -11.17 21.34
CA ALA A 67 -5.32 -10.21 21.54
C ALA A 67 -4.91 -8.79 21.14
N ALA A 68 -5.79 -8.07 20.46
CA ALA A 68 -5.62 -6.64 20.19
C ALA A 68 -5.83 -5.83 21.48
N ARG A 69 -4.94 -4.87 21.76
CA ARG A 69 -5.05 -3.94 22.91
C ARG A 69 -5.76 -2.65 22.54
N THR A 70 -5.89 -2.38 21.25
CA THR A 70 -6.52 -1.17 20.71
C THR A 70 -7.44 -1.52 19.52
N GLN A 71 -8.33 -0.59 19.18
CA GLN A 71 -9.16 -0.72 17.99
C GLN A 71 -8.36 -0.44 16.71
N GLY A 72 -8.73 -1.08 15.59
CA GLY A 72 -8.08 -0.86 14.32
C GLY A 72 -8.52 -1.86 13.24
N ILE A 73 -7.66 -2.02 12.23
CA ILE A 73 -7.84 -2.99 11.14
C ILE A 73 -6.70 -3.99 11.20
N LEU A 74 -7.03 -5.27 11.20
CA LEU A 74 -6.06 -6.37 11.26
C LEU A 74 -5.33 -6.53 9.93
N ALA A 75 -4.00 -6.69 9.99
CA ALA A 75 -3.18 -7.08 8.85
C ALA A 75 -1.93 -7.85 9.27
N GLY A 76 -1.60 -8.92 8.53
CA GLY A 76 -0.39 -9.72 8.74
C GLY A 76 -0.63 -11.12 9.30
N VAL A 77 -1.87 -11.56 9.46
CA VAL A 77 -2.22 -12.91 9.95
C VAL A 77 -1.51 -14.02 9.16
N PRO A 78 -1.38 -13.98 7.83
CA PRO A 78 -0.70 -15.03 7.08
C PRO A 78 0.81 -15.16 7.35
N LEU A 79 1.44 -14.20 8.05
CA LEU A 79 2.83 -14.33 8.50
C LEU A 79 2.96 -15.26 9.71
N ILE A 80 1.93 -15.37 10.55
CA ILE A 80 1.98 -16.14 11.80
C ILE A 80 2.41 -17.60 11.55
N PRO A 81 1.73 -18.38 10.69
CA PRO A 81 2.15 -19.77 10.46
C PRO A 81 3.57 -19.91 9.88
N LYS A 82 4.04 -18.89 9.13
CA LYS A 82 5.43 -18.88 8.63
C LYS A 82 6.44 -18.66 9.76
N ILE A 83 6.18 -17.70 10.64
CA ILE A 83 7.02 -17.43 11.81
C ILE A 83 7.07 -18.68 12.71
N LEU A 84 5.91 -19.25 13.01
CA LEU A 84 5.81 -20.45 13.85
C LEU A 84 6.59 -21.61 13.25
N SER A 85 6.42 -21.90 11.96
CA SER A 85 7.14 -22.97 11.27
C SER A 85 8.66 -22.75 11.24
N ALA A 86 9.11 -21.48 11.20
CA ALA A 86 10.53 -21.15 11.24
C ALA A 86 11.14 -21.28 12.64
N VAL A 87 10.33 -21.10 13.70
CA VAL A 87 10.75 -21.26 15.10
C VAL A 87 10.69 -22.71 15.55
N ASP A 88 9.54 -23.38 15.41
CA ASP A 88 9.31 -24.76 15.77
C ASP A 88 8.11 -25.33 15.00
N SER A 89 8.33 -26.40 14.23
CA SER A 89 7.30 -27.05 13.42
C SER A 89 6.17 -27.71 14.22
N HIS A 90 6.31 -27.87 15.54
CA HIS A 90 5.26 -28.42 16.41
C HIS A 90 4.30 -27.34 16.92
N LEU A 91 4.56 -26.06 16.63
CA LEU A 91 3.62 -25.00 16.95
C LEU A 91 2.42 -25.02 16.01
N VAL A 92 1.22 -24.95 16.58
CA VAL A 92 -0.05 -24.98 15.84
C VAL A 92 -0.76 -23.63 15.97
N TRP A 93 -1.19 -23.09 14.83
CA TRP A 93 -1.96 -21.85 14.75
C TRP A 93 -3.45 -22.12 14.50
N GLU A 94 -4.31 -21.56 15.31
CA GLU A 94 -5.75 -21.59 15.19
C GLU A 94 -6.27 -20.14 15.01
N PRO A 95 -6.48 -19.67 13.74
CA PRO A 95 -6.96 -18.30 13.50
C PRO A 95 -8.41 -18.12 13.94
N ALA A 96 -8.74 -16.96 14.51
CA ALA A 96 -10.10 -16.54 14.82
C ALA A 96 -10.57 -15.38 13.91
N LEU A 97 -9.62 -14.59 13.38
CA LEU A 97 -9.87 -13.46 12.47
C LEU A 97 -8.97 -13.55 11.25
N GLU A 98 -9.39 -12.86 10.18
CA GLU A 98 -8.65 -12.71 8.94
C GLU A 98 -8.24 -11.24 8.73
N ASP A 99 -7.26 -11.01 7.85
CA ASP A 99 -6.81 -9.66 7.49
C ASP A 99 -7.97 -8.83 6.89
N GLY A 100 -7.99 -7.54 7.24
CA GLY A 100 -9.08 -6.61 6.92
C GLY A 100 -10.20 -6.58 7.97
N ALA A 101 -10.21 -7.49 8.95
CA ALA A 101 -11.20 -7.48 10.03
C ALA A 101 -11.02 -6.24 10.92
N GLU A 102 -12.15 -5.69 11.38
CA GLU A 102 -12.18 -4.63 12.39
C GLU A 102 -11.86 -5.20 13.77
N LEU A 103 -10.93 -4.54 14.45
CA LEU A 103 -10.51 -4.89 15.80
C LEU A 103 -11.15 -3.96 16.82
N THR A 104 -11.67 -4.54 17.89
CA THR A 104 -11.98 -3.85 19.14
C THR A 104 -10.92 -4.18 20.19
N CYS A 105 -10.81 -3.39 21.26
CA CYS A 105 -9.95 -3.73 22.39
C CYS A 105 -10.36 -5.08 22.99
N GLY A 106 -9.42 -6.02 23.14
CA GLY A 106 -9.65 -7.38 23.57
C GLY A 106 -10.06 -8.37 22.47
N ALA A 107 -10.17 -7.94 21.20
CA ALA A 107 -10.47 -8.86 20.09
C ALA A 107 -9.40 -9.94 19.96
N ILE A 108 -9.80 -11.20 19.92
CA ILE A 108 -8.90 -12.35 19.77
C ILE A 108 -8.62 -12.58 18.29
N VAL A 109 -7.34 -12.51 17.92
CA VAL A 109 -6.86 -12.77 16.56
C VAL A 109 -6.75 -14.26 16.29
N GLY A 110 -6.37 -15.04 17.30
CA GLY A 110 -6.25 -16.49 17.25
C GLY A 110 -5.43 -17.03 18.42
N THR A 111 -5.25 -18.37 18.43
CA THR A 111 -4.53 -19.08 19.49
C THR A 111 -3.36 -19.87 18.91
N ILE A 112 -2.23 -19.88 19.62
CA ILE A 112 -1.05 -20.69 19.31
C ILE A 112 -0.91 -21.74 20.41
N ARG A 113 -0.60 -23.01 20.01
CA ARG A 113 -0.38 -24.13 20.93
C ARG A 113 0.90 -24.85 20.58
N GLY A 114 1.57 -25.43 21.58
CA GLY A 114 2.74 -26.26 21.36
C GLY A 114 3.86 -26.06 22.39
N PRO A 115 5.13 -26.36 22.02
CA PRO A 115 6.28 -26.23 22.90
C PRO A 115 6.41 -24.80 23.46
N ALA A 116 6.49 -24.67 24.80
CA ALA A 116 6.49 -23.38 25.48
C ALA A 116 7.67 -22.50 25.07
N ARG A 117 8.86 -23.10 24.85
CA ARG A 117 10.05 -22.36 24.38
C ARG A 117 9.81 -21.74 23.01
N GLY A 118 9.20 -22.48 22.10
CA GLY A 118 8.85 -21.98 20.75
C GLY A 118 7.82 -20.84 20.79
N LEU A 119 6.82 -20.96 21.66
CA LEU A 119 5.81 -19.88 21.87
C LEU A 119 6.49 -18.58 22.32
N LEU A 120 7.39 -18.65 23.29
CA LEU A 120 8.10 -17.47 23.84
C LEU A 120 9.04 -16.82 22.79
N ILE A 121 9.73 -17.61 21.97
CA ILE A 121 10.58 -17.10 20.90
C ILE A 121 9.72 -16.44 19.79
N ALA A 122 8.58 -17.03 19.43
CA ALA A 122 7.74 -16.54 18.35
C ALA A 122 6.94 -15.26 18.72
N GLU A 123 6.73 -15.00 20.01
CA GLU A 123 5.90 -13.89 20.50
C GLU A 123 6.28 -12.55 19.90
N ARG A 124 7.52 -12.11 20.13
CA ARG A 124 7.94 -10.76 19.74
C ARG A 124 7.92 -10.53 18.23
N PRO A 125 8.47 -11.42 17.39
CA PRO A 125 8.34 -11.32 15.94
C PRO A 125 6.88 -11.22 15.46
N ILE A 126 5.98 -12.08 15.97
CA ILE A 126 4.56 -12.05 15.61
C ILE A 126 3.95 -10.69 15.95
N LEU A 127 4.11 -10.24 17.19
CA LEU A 127 3.50 -8.99 17.65
C LEU A 127 4.05 -7.76 16.90
N ASN A 128 5.34 -7.76 16.56
CA ASN A 128 5.97 -6.68 15.80
C ASN A 128 5.42 -6.59 14.37
N PHE A 129 5.30 -7.73 13.66
CA PHE A 129 4.72 -7.75 12.31
C PHE A 129 3.23 -7.36 12.33
N LEU A 130 2.43 -7.95 13.20
CA LEU A 130 1.01 -7.61 13.33
C LEU A 130 0.82 -6.14 13.68
N GLY A 131 1.58 -5.64 14.67
CA GLY A 131 1.47 -4.26 15.11
C GLY A 131 1.76 -3.28 13.96
N ARG A 132 2.88 -3.47 13.27
CA ARG A 132 3.27 -2.59 12.15
C ARG A 132 2.24 -2.61 11.02
N LEU A 133 1.86 -3.79 10.55
CA LEU A 133 0.97 -3.95 9.39
C LEU A 133 -0.45 -3.49 9.73
N SER A 134 -0.97 -3.84 10.90
CA SER A 134 -2.28 -3.37 11.35
C SER A 134 -2.32 -1.86 11.58
N GLY A 135 -1.22 -1.25 12.02
CA GLY A 135 -1.10 0.20 12.10
C GLY A 135 -1.25 0.88 10.75
N ILE A 136 -0.61 0.34 9.70
CA ILE A 136 -0.74 0.82 8.31
C ILE A 136 -2.16 0.63 7.80
N ALA A 137 -2.75 -0.55 7.99
CA ALA A 137 -4.11 -0.84 7.58
C ALA A 137 -5.13 0.09 8.26
N THR A 138 -4.94 0.34 9.55
CA THR A 138 -5.79 1.24 10.35
C THR A 138 -5.69 2.68 9.88
N LEU A 139 -4.47 3.19 9.66
CA LEU A 139 -4.29 4.54 9.13
C LEU A 139 -4.91 4.65 7.73
N THR A 140 -4.69 3.66 6.88
CA THR A 140 -5.27 3.62 5.53
C THR A 140 -6.80 3.66 5.58
N ARG A 141 -7.44 2.88 6.44
CA ARG A 141 -8.89 2.89 6.62
C ARG A 141 -9.40 4.29 6.97
N ARG A 142 -8.74 5.00 7.85
CA ARG A 142 -9.12 6.38 8.21
C ARG A 142 -9.10 7.32 6.99
N TYR A 143 -8.11 7.20 6.10
CA TYR A 143 -8.05 7.97 4.86
C TYR A 143 -9.13 7.57 3.87
N VAL A 144 -9.40 6.26 3.74
CA VAL A 144 -10.48 5.74 2.87
C VAL A 144 -11.85 6.22 3.35
N ASP A 145 -12.10 6.15 4.66
CA ASP A 145 -13.37 6.61 5.24
C ASP A 145 -13.55 8.13 5.08
N ALA A 146 -12.48 8.90 5.19
CA ALA A 146 -12.53 10.35 5.02
C ALA A 146 -12.95 10.79 3.60
N VAL A 147 -12.76 9.96 2.59
CA VAL A 147 -13.15 10.25 1.20
C VAL A 147 -14.43 9.55 0.76
N GLN A 148 -15.13 8.85 1.64
CA GLN A 148 -16.38 8.18 1.32
C GLN A 148 -17.41 9.13 0.72
N GLY A 149 -18.15 8.65 -0.30
CA GLY A 149 -19.13 9.44 -1.04
C GLY A 149 -18.54 10.36 -2.12
N THR A 150 -17.21 10.32 -2.34
CA THR A 150 -16.53 10.97 -3.46
C THR A 150 -16.06 9.95 -4.49
N ASN A 151 -15.49 10.40 -5.61
CA ASN A 151 -14.90 9.52 -6.64
C ASN A 151 -13.44 9.16 -6.33
N ALA A 152 -12.84 9.78 -5.32
CA ALA A 152 -11.43 9.65 -5.01
C ALA A 152 -11.08 8.26 -4.46
N ARG A 153 -9.96 7.69 -4.95
CA ARG A 153 -9.32 6.50 -4.40
C ARG A 153 -8.01 6.86 -3.76
N ILE A 154 -7.70 6.19 -2.64
CA ILE A 154 -6.49 6.41 -1.87
C ILE A 154 -5.40 5.46 -2.32
N TYR A 155 -4.22 6.00 -2.63
CA TYR A 155 -3.05 5.23 -3.07
C TYR A 155 -1.88 5.39 -2.11
N ASP A 156 -1.10 4.34 -1.95
CA ASP A 156 0.19 4.39 -1.28
C ASP A 156 1.27 5.02 -2.17
N THR A 157 2.50 5.01 -1.71
CA THR A 157 3.67 5.49 -2.46
C THR A 157 4.84 4.53 -2.33
N ARG A 158 6.03 4.94 -2.81
CA ARG A 158 7.30 4.24 -2.54
C ARG A 158 8.01 4.72 -1.27
N LYS A 159 7.39 5.60 -0.46
CA LYS A 159 7.92 6.04 0.85
C LYS A 159 7.65 4.95 1.90
N THR A 160 8.36 3.83 1.80
CA THR A 160 8.20 2.63 2.60
C THR A 160 9.48 2.30 3.38
N THR A 161 9.36 1.52 4.45
CA THR A 161 10.52 0.95 5.16
C THR A 161 11.32 0.06 4.19
N PRO A 162 12.65 0.25 4.08
CA PRO A 162 13.46 -0.63 3.24
C PRO A 162 13.27 -2.10 3.60
N GLY A 163 13.09 -2.95 2.56
CA GLY A 163 12.81 -4.38 2.72
C GLY A 163 11.35 -4.74 3.03
N TRP A 164 10.54 -3.83 3.57
CA TRP A 164 9.15 -4.09 3.99
C TRP A 164 8.10 -3.72 2.95
N ARG A 165 8.49 -3.12 1.82
CA ARG A 165 7.54 -2.52 0.87
C ARG A 165 6.40 -3.43 0.45
N GLN A 166 6.65 -4.70 0.19
CA GLN A 166 5.60 -5.61 -0.23
C GLN A 166 4.55 -5.82 0.88
N LEU A 167 5.00 -5.99 2.13
CA LEU A 167 4.12 -6.15 3.28
C LEU A 167 3.38 -4.85 3.63
N GLU A 168 4.06 -3.70 3.57
CA GLU A 168 3.42 -2.41 3.83
C GLU A 168 2.35 -2.08 2.77
N LYS A 169 2.62 -2.36 1.48
CA LYS A 169 1.62 -2.22 0.42
C LYS A 169 0.45 -3.20 0.57
N TYR A 170 0.72 -4.42 0.99
CA TYR A 170 -0.31 -5.37 1.34
C TYR A 170 -1.19 -4.86 2.49
N ALA A 171 -0.60 -4.30 3.53
CA ALA A 171 -1.34 -3.71 4.65
C ALA A 171 -2.22 -2.52 4.22
N VAL A 172 -1.78 -1.72 3.24
CA VAL A 172 -2.63 -0.68 2.63
C VAL A 172 -3.88 -1.29 1.99
N GLN A 173 -3.75 -2.43 1.29
CA GLN A 173 -4.91 -3.16 0.75
C GLN A 173 -5.85 -3.64 1.86
N CYS A 174 -5.32 -4.20 2.94
CA CYS A 174 -6.14 -4.62 4.09
C CYS A 174 -6.94 -3.46 4.69
N GLY A 175 -6.41 -2.23 4.64
CA GLY A 175 -7.10 -1.01 5.05
C GLY A 175 -8.14 -0.48 4.05
N GLY A 176 -8.23 -1.07 2.84
CA GLY A 176 -9.13 -0.63 1.76
C GLY A 176 -8.53 0.42 0.82
N GLY A 177 -7.24 0.72 0.95
CA GLY A 177 -6.51 1.58 0.01
C GLY A 177 -6.06 0.82 -1.24
N ASN A 178 -5.42 1.53 -2.17
CA ASN A 178 -4.89 0.98 -3.41
C ASN A 178 -3.37 1.13 -3.45
N ASN A 179 -2.73 0.28 -4.23
CA ASN A 179 -1.29 0.37 -4.43
C ASN A 179 -0.95 1.21 -5.66
N HIS A 180 0.00 2.12 -5.50
CA HIS A 180 0.74 2.76 -6.56
C HIS A 180 1.90 1.84 -7.01
N ARG A 181 2.68 2.23 -8.04
CA ARG A 181 3.80 1.41 -8.54
C ARG A 181 4.69 0.89 -7.40
N SER A 182 5.09 -0.38 -7.52
CA SER A 182 5.86 -1.07 -6.49
C SER A 182 7.37 -0.82 -6.60
N GLY A 183 7.85 -0.49 -7.79
CA GLY A 183 9.26 -0.24 -8.05
C GLY A 183 9.46 0.67 -9.26
N LEU A 184 10.71 0.89 -9.63
CA LEU A 184 11.05 1.66 -10.82
C LEU A 184 10.79 0.90 -12.13
N TYR A 185 10.65 -0.42 -12.02
CA TYR A 185 10.38 -1.36 -13.11
C TYR A 185 8.90 -1.54 -13.44
N ASP A 186 8.01 -1.08 -12.56
CA ASP A 186 6.58 -1.41 -12.56
C ASP A 186 5.75 -0.41 -13.38
N ALA A 187 6.16 0.86 -13.38
CA ALA A 187 5.59 1.91 -14.22
C ALA A 187 6.58 3.08 -14.38
N VAL A 188 6.45 3.83 -15.46
CA VAL A 188 7.17 5.10 -15.59
C VAL A 188 6.47 6.15 -14.74
N LEU A 189 7.25 6.91 -13.97
CA LEU A 189 6.82 8.17 -13.33
C LEU A 189 7.91 9.20 -13.56
N ILE A 190 7.64 10.13 -14.45
CA ILE A 190 8.51 11.25 -14.80
C ILE A 190 8.35 12.31 -13.71
N LYS A 191 9.45 12.76 -13.14
CA LYS A 191 9.51 13.75 -12.06
C LYS A 191 10.43 14.92 -12.44
N ASP A 192 10.35 16.00 -11.68
CA ASP A 192 11.21 17.17 -11.76
C ASP A 192 12.70 16.82 -11.92
N ASN A 193 13.20 15.89 -11.10
CA ASN A 193 14.57 15.41 -11.17
C ASN A 193 14.93 14.74 -12.53
N HIS A 194 13.96 14.04 -13.14
CA HIS A 194 14.20 13.47 -14.47
C HIS A 194 14.28 14.55 -15.54
N LEU A 195 13.47 15.61 -15.42
CA LEU A 195 13.52 16.77 -16.33
C LEU A 195 14.81 17.56 -16.14
N ALA A 196 15.28 17.74 -14.89
CA ALA A 196 16.50 18.46 -14.59
C ALA A 196 17.78 17.82 -15.20
N PHE A 197 17.78 16.50 -15.44
CA PHE A 197 18.91 15.77 -16.02
C PHE A 197 18.63 15.26 -17.43
N GLY A 198 17.37 15.19 -17.85
CA GLY A 198 16.97 14.74 -19.19
C GLY A 198 17.27 15.80 -20.25
N ARG A 199 17.97 15.42 -21.35
CA ARG A 199 18.36 16.36 -22.41
C ARG A 199 18.36 15.72 -23.79
N GLN A 200 18.17 16.58 -24.76
CA GLN A 200 18.45 16.28 -26.16
C GLN A 200 19.29 17.45 -26.72
N GLU A 201 20.44 17.18 -27.33
CA GLU A 201 21.33 18.18 -27.97
C GLU A 201 21.67 19.38 -27.07
N ASN A 202 21.82 19.18 -25.74
CA ASN A 202 22.10 20.20 -24.71
C ASN A 202 20.87 21.00 -24.20
N GLU A 203 19.68 20.78 -24.71
CA GLU A 203 18.46 21.36 -24.18
C GLU A 203 17.75 20.39 -23.23
N LEU A 204 17.24 20.90 -22.09
CA LEU A 204 16.46 20.12 -21.13
C LEU A 204 15.08 19.80 -21.73
N PHE A 205 14.57 18.62 -21.44
CA PHE A 205 13.22 18.27 -21.84
C PHE A 205 12.17 19.10 -21.08
N THR A 206 11.23 19.64 -21.83
CA THR A 206 9.95 20.04 -21.24
C THR A 206 9.17 18.81 -20.76
N PRO A 207 8.20 18.97 -19.84
CA PRO A 207 7.35 17.86 -19.42
C PRO A 207 6.68 17.12 -20.61
N ALA A 208 6.21 17.85 -21.62
CA ALA A 208 5.58 17.29 -22.81
C ALA A 208 6.57 16.44 -23.64
N GLU A 209 7.76 16.96 -23.91
CA GLU A 209 8.83 16.25 -24.63
C GLU A 209 9.27 14.99 -23.92
N ALA A 210 9.35 15.02 -22.59
CA ALA A 210 9.71 13.87 -21.78
C ALA A 210 8.66 12.73 -21.92
N VAL A 211 7.37 13.05 -21.97
CA VAL A 211 6.32 12.06 -22.23
C VAL A 211 6.46 11.46 -23.63
N ILE A 212 6.64 12.30 -24.68
CA ILE A 212 6.82 11.87 -26.06
C ILE A 212 8.03 10.94 -26.18
N ARG A 213 9.16 11.36 -25.61
CA ARG A 213 10.40 10.56 -25.60
C ARG A 213 10.23 9.22 -24.89
N THR A 214 9.52 9.22 -23.78
CA THR A 214 9.21 7.98 -23.04
C THR A 214 8.35 7.04 -23.87
N LYS A 215 7.32 7.55 -24.56
CA LYS A 215 6.48 6.75 -25.45
C LYS A 215 7.29 6.13 -26.61
N GLU A 216 8.20 6.88 -27.20
CA GLU A 216 9.11 6.40 -28.26
C GLU A 216 10.02 5.28 -27.74
N PHE A 217 10.64 5.48 -26.58
CA PHE A 217 11.48 4.46 -25.94
C PHE A 217 10.71 3.18 -25.68
N LEU A 218 9.50 3.27 -25.13
CA LEU A 218 8.66 2.10 -24.82
C LEU A 218 8.21 1.35 -26.08
N ARG A 219 7.93 2.04 -27.19
CA ARG A 219 7.61 1.39 -28.47
C ARG A 219 8.80 0.61 -29.06
N GLN A 220 10.03 1.05 -28.78
CA GLN A 220 11.23 0.40 -29.25
C GLN A 220 11.73 -0.70 -28.34
N SER A 221 11.31 -0.67 -27.07
CA SER A 221 11.68 -1.68 -26.08
C SER A 221 10.76 -2.90 -26.13
N SER A 222 11.29 -4.08 -25.79
CA SER A 222 10.46 -5.29 -25.60
C SER A 222 9.72 -5.30 -24.25
N THR A 223 9.82 -4.22 -23.49
CA THR A 223 9.26 -4.14 -22.14
C THR A 223 7.80 -3.68 -22.20
N THR A 224 6.90 -4.51 -21.69
CA THR A 224 5.50 -4.12 -21.51
C THR A 224 5.36 -3.35 -20.21
N ILE A 225 5.39 -2.01 -20.30
CA ILE A 225 5.12 -1.12 -19.16
C ILE A 225 3.68 -0.64 -19.26
N PRO A 226 2.86 -0.83 -18.21
CA PRO A 226 1.42 -0.55 -18.30
C PRO A 226 1.07 0.93 -18.32
N PHE A 227 1.90 1.81 -17.69
CA PHE A 227 1.55 3.21 -17.46
C PHE A 227 2.71 4.18 -17.63
N ILE A 228 2.39 5.36 -18.17
CA ILE A 228 3.22 6.55 -18.11
C ILE A 228 2.50 7.58 -17.24
N GLU A 229 3.12 7.92 -16.15
CA GLU A 229 2.72 8.99 -15.25
C GLU A 229 3.75 10.10 -15.28
N ILE A 230 3.29 11.34 -15.19
CA ILE A 230 4.15 12.52 -15.10
C ILE A 230 3.68 13.45 -13.99
N GLU A 231 4.61 13.94 -13.21
CA GLU A 231 4.41 14.93 -12.17
C GLU A 231 4.51 16.35 -12.76
N VAL A 232 3.57 17.22 -12.43
CA VAL A 232 3.53 18.63 -12.82
C VAL A 232 3.25 19.51 -11.61
N ASP A 233 3.94 20.68 -11.55
CA ASP A 233 3.83 21.64 -10.46
C ASP A 233 2.89 22.80 -10.78
N THR A 234 2.57 22.99 -12.06
CA THR A 234 1.76 24.14 -12.52
C THR A 234 0.69 23.74 -13.55
N LEU A 235 -0.36 24.54 -13.62
CA LEU A 235 -1.41 24.38 -14.62
C LEU A 235 -0.91 24.59 -16.06
N ASP A 236 0.12 25.41 -16.25
CA ASP A 236 0.72 25.60 -17.57
C ASP A 236 1.45 24.33 -18.05
N GLN A 237 2.23 23.68 -17.17
CA GLN A 237 2.81 22.36 -17.47
C GLN A 237 1.72 21.31 -17.77
N LEU A 238 0.61 21.31 -16.99
CA LEU A 238 -0.52 20.43 -17.27
C LEU A 238 -1.09 20.66 -18.68
N ARG A 239 -1.28 21.93 -19.09
CA ARG A 239 -1.80 22.30 -20.41
C ARG A 239 -0.91 21.77 -21.53
N GLU A 240 0.40 21.85 -21.36
CA GLU A 240 1.38 21.33 -22.33
C GLU A 240 1.43 19.81 -22.38
N VAL A 241 1.27 19.14 -21.25
CA VAL A 241 1.36 17.67 -21.14
C VAL A 241 0.11 16.95 -21.65
N LEU A 242 -1.10 17.48 -21.40
CA LEU A 242 -2.36 16.82 -21.76
C LEU A 242 -2.44 16.37 -23.24
N PRO A 243 -2.02 17.18 -24.24
CA PRO A 243 -2.05 16.76 -25.65
C PRO A 243 -1.15 15.53 -25.94
N THR A 244 -0.14 15.27 -25.12
CA THR A 244 0.74 14.11 -25.26
C THR A 244 0.13 12.80 -24.74
N GLU A 245 -1.03 12.87 -24.08
CA GLU A 245 -1.81 11.71 -23.60
C GLU A 245 -1.01 10.74 -22.71
N PRO A 246 -0.40 11.21 -21.59
CA PRO A 246 0.06 10.27 -20.58
C PRO A 246 -1.14 9.52 -19.98
N ASP A 247 -0.91 8.38 -19.33
CA ASP A 247 -2.00 7.66 -18.66
C ASP A 247 -2.48 8.41 -17.41
N ILE A 248 -1.54 8.99 -16.64
CA ILE A 248 -1.81 9.71 -15.40
C ILE A 248 -0.97 11.00 -15.38
N VAL A 249 -1.56 12.12 -14.90
CA VAL A 249 -0.82 13.32 -14.52
C VAL A 249 -0.98 13.54 -13.02
N LEU A 250 0.15 13.53 -12.31
CA LEU A 250 0.22 13.80 -10.88
C LEU A 250 0.38 15.32 -10.68
N LEU A 251 -0.55 15.89 -9.93
CA LEU A 251 -0.59 17.30 -9.54
C LEU A 251 0.13 17.44 -8.19
N ASP A 252 1.38 17.95 -8.21
CA ASP A 252 2.17 18.03 -6.98
C ASP A 252 1.90 19.31 -6.20
N ASN A 253 1.53 19.18 -4.94
CA ASN A 253 1.27 20.27 -4.00
C ASN A 253 0.24 21.33 -4.47
N MET A 254 -0.70 20.97 -5.34
CA MET A 254 -1.74 21.91 -5.82
C MET A 254 -2.85 22.10 -4.79
N SER A 255 -3.34 23.34 -4.67
CA SER A 255 -4.50 23.66 -3.85
C SER A 255 -5.80 23.09 -4.44
N PRO A 256 -6.86 22.89 -3.63
CA PRO A 256 -8.15 22.41 -4.14
C PRO A 256 -8.71 23.23 -5.31
N SER A 257 -8.51 24.55 -5.32
CA SER A 257 -8.92 25.42 -6.44
C SER A 257 -8.15 25.13 -7.72
N GLN A 258 -6.84 24.91 -7.63
CA GLN A 258 -6.01 24.53 -8.78
C GLN A 258 -6.37 23.12 -9.28
N ILE A 259 -6.68 22.18 -8.39
CA ILE A 259 -7.14 20.83 -8.76
C ILE A 259 -8.47 20.90 -9.53
N MET A 260 -9.43 21.72 -9.09
CA MET A 260 -10.68 21.92 -9.84
C MET A 260 -10.44 22.51 -11.25
N GLU A 261 -9.54 23.48 -11.38
CA GLU A 261 -9.15 24.03 -12.68
C GLU A 261 -8.45 22.98 -13.56
N ALA A 262 -7.55 22.17 -12.96
CA ALA A 262 -6.90 21.06 -13.64
C ALA A 262 -7.91 20.05 -14.20
N ILE A 263 -8.93 19.69 -13.42
CA ILE A 263 -10.00 18.78 -13.84
C ILE A 263 -10.79 19.38 -15.01
N GLN A 264 -11.15 20.66 -14.96
CA GLN A 264 -11.84 21.33 -16.07
C GLN A 264 -10.99 21.33 -17.35
N MET A 265 -9.70 21.67 -17.21
CA MET A 265 -8.74 21.66 -18.32
C MET A 265 -8.58 20.28 -18.93
N ARG A 266 -8.39 19.24 -18.11
CA ARG A 266 -8.29 17.85 -18.54
C ARG A 266 -9.57 17.42 -19.30
N ASN A 267 -10.74 17.71 -18.77
CA ASN A 267 -12.02 17.34 -19.38
C ASN A 267 -12.23 18.02 -20.75
N ALA A 268 -11.73 19.22 -20.93
CA ALA A 268 -11.81 19.95 -22.21
C ALA A 268 -10.80 19.45 -23.27
N ILE A 269 -9.61 18.99 -22.84
CA ILE A 269 -8.51 18.66 -23.75
C ILE A 269 -8.42 17.14 -23.97
N LYS A 270 -8.35 16.34 -22.89
CA LYS A 270 -8.14 14.87 -22.91
C LYS A 270 -8.85 14.18 -21.75
N PRO A 271 -10.17 13.94 -21.86
CA PRO A 271 -10.98 13.43 -20.75
C PRO A 271 -10.58 12.03 -20.26
N ASN A 272 -9.80 11.28 -21.02
CA ASN A 272 -9.36 9.92 -20.65
C ASN A 272 -8.04 9.91 -19.84
N VAL A 273 -7.36 11.04 -19.69
CA VAL A 273 -6.16 11.14 -18.83
C VAL A 273 -6.62 11.21 -17.38
N HIS A 274 -6.07 10.36 -16.52
CA HIS A 274 -6.37 10.42 -15.09
C HIS A 274 -5.55 11.51 -14.41
N LEU A 275 -6.13 12.14 -13.39
CA LEU A 275 -5.43 13.08 -12.52
C LEU A 275 -5.24 12.47 -11.13
N GLU A 276 -4.05 12.66 -10.59
CA GLU A 276 -3.70 12.24 -9.23
C GLU A 276 -3.24 13.46 -8.42
N ALA A 277 -3.81 13.68 -7.24
CA ALA A 277 -3.33 14.68 -6.30
C ALA A 277 -2.28 14.06 -5.37
N SER A 278 -1.18 14.78 -5.14
CA SER A 278 -0.10 14.38 -4.25
C SER A 278 0.50 15.59 -3.54
N GLY A 279 1.29 15.33 -2.48
CA GLY A 279 2.01 16.38 -1.74
C GLY A 279 1.22 16.94 -0.55
N GLY A 280 1.79 16.82 0.65
CA GLY A 280 1.28 17.46 1.88
C GLY A 280 -0.12 17.04 2.35
N ILE A 281 -0.71 15.96 1.80
CA ILE A 281 -2.10 15.55 2.10
C ILE A 281 -2.15 14.87 3.47
N THR A 282 -3.02 15.38 4.35
CA THR A 282 -3.27 14.90 5.72
C THR A 282 -4.73 14.49 5.89
N LEU A 283 -5.07 13.83 7.00
CA LEU A 283 -6.47 13.51 7.34
C LEU A 283 -7.36 14.77 7.42
N ASP A 284 -6.79 15.90 7.83
CA ASP A 284 -7.54 17.16 7.95
C ASP A 284 -7.81 17.82 6.59
N THR A 285 -6.99 17.56 5.59
CA THR A 285 -7.08 18.22 4.28
C THR A 285 -7.68 17.32 3.19
N ILE A 286 -7.61 16.00 3.35
CA ILE A 286 -7.97 15.05 2.29
C ILE A 286 -9.41 15.17 1.82
N ARG A 287 -10.34 15.46 2.72
CA ARG A 287 -11.76 15.63 2.36
C ARG A 287 -11.95 16.75 1.33
N ASN A 288 -11.32 17.90 1.55
CA ASN A 288 -11.39 19.03 0.63
C ASN A 288 -10.78 18.73 -0.73
N VAL A 289 -9.69 17.93 -0.74
CA VAL A 289 -9.07 17.45 -1.99
C VAL A 289 -10.02 16.49 -2.73
N ALA A 290 -10.61 15.54 -2.04
CA ALA A 290 -11.51 14.56 -2.65
C ALA A 290 -12.81 15.20 -3.21
N GLU A 291 -13.34 16.26 -2.55
CA GLU A 291 -14.52 16.99 -2.99
C GLU A 291 -14.30 17.83 -4.26
N THR A 292 -13.05 18.02 -4.70
CA THR A 292 -12.77 18.64 -6.02
C THR A 292 -13.24 17.77 -7.19
N GLY A 293 -13.48 16.47 -6.96
CA GLY A 293 -13.81 15.48 -7.98
C GLY A 293 -12.62 14.76 -8.57
N ILE A 294 -11.41 14.91 -7.97
CA ILE A 294 -10.21 14.15 -8.38
C ILE A 294 -10.42 12.66 -8.19
N GLU A 295 -9.83 11.84 -9.10
CA GLU A 295 -10.03 10.39 -9.06
C GLU A 295 -9.00 9.66 -8.18
N ARG A 296 -7.79 10.21 -8.04
CA ARG A 296 -6.66 9.56 -7.38
C ARG A 296 -6.01 10.51 -6.39
N ILE A 297 -5.70 9.99 -5.21
CA ILE A 297 -4.97 10.73 -4.16
C ILE A 297 -3.89 9.82 -3.60
N SER A 298 -2.62 10.16 -3.81
CA SER A 298 -1.51 9.42 -3.23
C SER A 298 -1.04 10.04 -1.92
N VAL A 299 -0.89 9.19 -0.90
CA VAL A 299 -0.57 9.60 0.46
C VAL A 299 0.63 8.81 0.98
N GLY A 300 1.78 9.45 1.10
CA GLY A 300 2.99 8.82 1.64
C GLY A 300 2.85 8.44 3.12
N ALA A 301 2.09 9.22 3.88
CA ALA A 301 1.90 9.02 5.31
C ALA A 301 1.32 7.65 5.67
N LEU A 302 0.58 6.98 4.77
CA LEU A 302 0.02 5.64 5.00
C LEU A 302 1.07 4.65 5.51
N THR A 303 2.28 4.74 4.99
CA THR A 303 3.36 3.81 5.30
C THR A 303 4.40 4.41 6.22
N HIS A 304 4.88 5.64 5.98
CA HIS A 304 5.98 6.18 6.78
C HIS A 304 5.55 6.84 8.10
N ALA A 305 4.26 7.18 8.30
CA ALA A 305 3.76 7.83 9.51
C ALA A 305 2.77 6.97 10.30
N ALA A 306 2.52 5.72 9.89
CA ALA A 306 1.65 4.81 10.63
C ALA A 306 2.27 4.40 11.97
N VAL A 307 1.49 4.56 13.04
CA VAL A 307 1.83 4.07 14.38
C VAL A 307 1.42 2.60 14.47
N SER A 308 2.31 1.76 15.02
CA SER A 308 2.00 0.34 15.24
C SER A 308 0.85 0.17 16.22
N LEU A 309 -0.08 -0.76 15.92
CA LEU A 309 -1.10 -1.18 16.87
C LEU A 309 -0.48 -2.02 17.98
N ASP A 310 -1.08 -1.92 19.16
CA ASP A 310 -0.68 -2.73 20.32
C ASP A 310 -1.44 -4.06 20.33
N PHE A 311 -0.66 -5.14 20.39
CA PHE A 311 -1.13 -6.52 20.56
C PHE A 311 -0.41 -7.17 21.73
N GLY A 312 -1.05 -8.12 22.38
CA GLY A 312 -0.45 -8.94 23.41
C GLY A 312 -0.64 -10.41 23.16
N LEU A 313 0.22 -11.23 23.77
CA LEU A 313 0.10 -12.67 23.81
C LEU A 313 -0.29 -13.05 25.25
N ASP A 314 -1.52 -13.55 25.44
CA ASP A 314 -2.08 -13.91 26.75
C ASP A 314 -1.97 -15.41 26.95
N TRP A 315 -1.43 -15.82 28.12
CA TRP A 315 -1.12 -17.20 28.52
C TRP A 315 -2.24 -17.82 29.35
#